data_8028ae7b2179f42ce22905547af85f54
#
_entry.id   8028ae7b2179f42ce22905547af85f54
#
_cell.length_a   1.000
_cell.length_b   1.000
_cell.length_c   1.000
_cell.angle_alpha   90.00
_cell.angle_beta   90.00
_cell.angle_gamma   90.00
#
_symmetry.space_group_name_H-M   'P 1'
#
loop_
_entity.id
_entity.type
_entity.pdbx_description
1 polymer ?
#
loop_
_entity_poly.entity_id
_entity_poly.type
_entity_poly.pdbx_seq_one_letter_code
_entity_poly.pdbx_strand_id
1 'polypeptide(L)' 'MELIAEKFLSEVEDYLEMHNMAPTRFSIEAMKAPAFVARLRGGVSPTARTMDRVRKWMEENG' A
#
# COMPACT_ATOMS: atom_id res chain seq x y z
N MET A 1 6.27 15.19 -13.42
CA MET A 1 5.01 14.42 -13.50
C MET A 1 5.06 13.29 -12.47
N GLU A 2 4.03 13.15 -11.68
CA GLU A 2 3.97 12.10 -10.67
C GLU A 2 3.51 10.78 -11.28
N LEU A 3 4.24 9.70 -10.98
CA LEU A 3 3.85 8.38 -11.45
C LEU A 3 2.74 7.82 -10.56
N ILE A 4 1.81 7.08 -11.17
CA ILE A 4 0.69 6.46 -10.45
C ILE A 4 1.18 5.58 -9.30
N ALA A 5 2.25 4.81 -9.53
CA ALA A 5 2.83 3.94 -8.50
C ALA A 5 3.41 4.73 -7.33
N GLU A 6 4.04 5.87 -7.61
CA GLU A 6 4.60 6.74 -6.56
C GLU A 6 3.48 7.37 -5.73
N LYS A 7 2.41 7.80 -6.38
CA LYS A 7 1.25 8.34 -5.69
C LYS A 7 0.61 7.28 -4.80
N PHE A 8 0.47 6.08 -5.33
CA PHE A 8 -0.10 4.97 -4.56
C PHE A 8 0.76 4.64 -3.33
N LEU A 9 2.08 4.58 -3.50
CA LEU A 9 2.99 4.35 -2.38
C LEU A 9 2.84 5.44 -1.32
N SER A 10 2.74 6.70 -1.74
CA SER A 10 2.53 7.82 -0.82
C SER A 10 1.24 7.65 0.00
N GLU A 11 0.16 7.21 -0.64
CA GLU A 11 -1.11 6.95 0.05
C GLU A 11 -0.94 5.84 1.09
N VAL A 12 -0.23 4.77 0.75
CA VAL A 12 0.03 3.66 1.67
C VAL A 12 0.89 4.13 2.84
N GLU A 13 1.95 4.89 2.57
CA GLU A 13 2.82 5.39 3.64
C GLU A 13 2.06 6.32 4.59
N ASP A 14 1.19 7.17 4.07
CA ASP A 14 0.35 8.05 4.90
C ASP A 14 -0.57 7.23 5.80
N TYR A 15 -1.15 6.15 5.27
CA TYR A 15 -2.00 5.27 6.06
C TYR A 15 -1.20 4.61 7.19
N LEU A 16 -0.01 4.11 6.89
CA LEU A 16 0.86 3.48 7.89
C LEU A 16 1.18 4.45 9.02
N GLU A 17 1.50 5.69 8.68
CA GLU A 17 1.83 6.71 9.65
C GLU A 17 0.60 7.07 10.50
N MET A 18 -0.53 7.30 9.86
CA MET A 18 -1.79 7.66 10.53
C MET A 18 -2.23 6.59 11.53
N HIS A 19 -2.07 5.32 11.18
CA HIS A 19 -2.50 4.20 12.02
C HIS A 19 -1.38 3.61 12.87
N ASN A 20 -0.18 4.19 12.80
CA ASN A 20 1.01 3.69 13.49
C ASN A 20 1.19 2.18 13.26
N MET A 21 1.06 1.77 12.00
CA MET A 21 1.08 0.38 11.59
C MET A 21 2.39 0.01 10.91
N ALA A 22 2.94 -1.16 11.27
CA ALA A 22 4.17 -1.65 10.64
C ALA A 22 3.88 -2.05 9.18
N PRO A 23 4.81 -1.77 8.24
CA PRO A 23 4.63 -2.12 6.82
C PRO A 23 4.35 -3.60 6.59
N THR A 24 5.02 -4.48 7.31
CA THR A 24 4.83 -5.93 7.16
C THR A 24 3.42 -6.33 7.57
N ARG A 25 2.92 -5.79 8.67
CA ARG A 25 1.56 -6.07 9.13
C ARG A 25 0.52 -5.61 8.11
N PHE A 26 0.68 -4.40 7.59
CA PHE A 26 -0.21 -3.89 6.54
C PHE A 26 -0.20 -4.81 5.33
N SER A 27 1.00 -5.22 4.89
CA SER A 27 1.15 -6.10 3.72
C SER A 27 0.42 -7.42 3.90
N ILE A 28 0.51 -8.00 5.09
CA ILE A 28 -0.17 -9.26 5.39
C ILE A 28 -1.69 -9.06 5.43
N GLU A 29 -2.17 -8.04 6.12
CA GLU A 29 -3.61 -7.82 6.30
C GLU A 29 -4.30 -7.39 5.01
N ALA A 30 -3.68 -6.51 4.24
CA ALA A 30 -4.30 -5.99 3.02
C ALA A 30 -4.14 -6.93 1.83
N MET A 31 -3.01 -7.61 1.70
CA MET A 31 -2.67 -8.39 0.49
C MET A 31 -2.25 -9.82 0.77
N LYS A 32 -2.14 -10.22 2.02
CA LYS A 32 -1.63 -11.54 2.44
C LYS A 32 -0.24 -11.80 1.84
N ALA A 33 0.56 -10.75 1.69
CA ALA A 33 1.89 -10.81 1.08
C ALA A 33 2.86 -9.97 1.90
N PRO A 34 3.66 -10.56 2.80
CA PRO A 34 4.50 -9.81 3.74
C PRO A 34 5.45 -8.80 3.10
N ALA A 35 5.87 -9.04 1.86
CA ALA A 35 6.81 -8.16 1.16
C ALA A 35 6.12 -7.11 0.29
N PHE A 36 4.80 -6.96 0.35
CA PHE A 36 4.08 -6.06 -0.55
C PHE A 36 4.59 -4.61 -0.46
N VAL A 37 4.63 -4.03 0.74
CA VAL A 37 5.08 -2.64 0.90
C VAL A 37 6.57 -2.51 0.57
N ALA A 38 7.39 -3.50 0.95
CA ALA A 38 8.82 -3.49 0.61
C ALA A 38 9.03 -3.44 -0.90
N ARG A 39 8.23 -4.18 -1.66
CA ARG A 39 8.29 -4.15 -3.13
C ARG A 39 7.86 -2.79 -3.68
N LEU A 40 6.82 -2.19 -3.12
CA LEU A 40 6.41 -0.84 -3.52
C LEU A 40 7.54 0.15 -3.30
N ARG A 41 8.20 0.09 -2.15
CA ARG A 41 9.33 0.97 -1.83
C ARG A 41 10.51 0.73 -2.76
N GLY A 42 10.66 -0.50 -3.25
CA GLY A 42 11.69 -0.87 -4.20
C GLY A 42 11.40 -0.47 -5.65
N GLY A 43 10.24 0.12 -5.91
CA GLY A 43 9.89 0.62 -7.24
C GLY A 43 9.00 -0.31 -8.06
N VAL A 44 8.51 -1.42 -7.48
CA VAL A 44 7.59 -2.30 -8.18
C VAL A 44 6.22 -1.61 -8.32
N SER A 45 5.69 -1.57 -9.54
CA SER A 45 4.39 -0.98 -9.82
C SER A 45 3.31 -2.06 -9.77
N PRO A 46 2.36 -1.98 -8.82
CA PRO A 46 1.25 -2.91 -8.81
C PRO A 46 0.27 -2.59 -9.95
N THR A 47 -0.57 -3.57 -10.31
CA THR A 47 -1.61 -3.32 -11.30
C THR A 47 -2.68 -2.38 -10.74
N ALA A 48 -3.45 -1.73 -11.61
CA ALA A 48 -4.55 -0.87 -11.19
C ALA A 48 -5.54 -1.65 -10.32
N ARG A 49 -5.80 -2.90 -10.66
CA ARG A 49 -6.69 -3.76 -9.89
C ARG A 49 -6.19 -3.97 -8.46
N THR A 50 -4.90 -4.21 -8.31
CA THR A 50 -4.27 -4.36 -6.99
C THR A 50 -4.36 -3.06 -6.19
N MET A 51 -4.08 -1.93 -6.83
CA MET A 51 -4.18 -0.63 -6.17
C MET A 51 -5.60 -0.35 -5.68
N ASP A 52 -6.61 -0.63 -6.50
CA ASP A 52 -8.01 -0.45 -6.12
C ASP A 52 -8.39 -1.33 -4.94
N ARG A 53 -7.93 -2.57 -4.94
CA ARG A 53 -8.16 -3.51 -3.85
C ARG A 53 -7.57 -3.01 -2.53
N VAL A 54 -6.35 -2.51 -2.57
CA VAL A 54 -5.68 -1.98 -1.37
C VAL A 54 -6.36 -0.71 -0.90
N ARG A 55 -6.74 0.19 -1.81
CA ARG A 55 -7.44 1.42 -1.45
C ARG A 55 -8.77 1.13 -0.77
N LYS A 56 -9.50 0.14 -1.28
CA LYS A 56 -10.75 -0.30 -0.68
C LYS A 56 -10.52 -0.83 0.72
N TRP A 57 -9.49 -1.65 0.90
CA TRP A 57 -9.13 -2.16 2.22
C TRP A 57 -8.80 -1.03 3.20
N MET A 58 -8.01 -0.05 2.76
CA MET A 58 -7.68 1.11 3.61
C MET A 58 -8.93 1.92 3.98
N GLU A 59 -9.86 2.08 3.04
CA GLU A 59 -11.11 2.79 3.28
C GLU A 59 -11.97 2.05 4.31
N GLU A 60 -12.07 0.73 4.19
CA GLU A 60 -12.87 -0.09 5.09
C GLU A 60 -12.25 -0.22 6.49
N ASN A 61 -10.94 -0.04 6.60
CA ASN A 61 -10.20 -0.19 7.85
C ASN A 61 -9.60 1.13 8.34
N GLY A 62 -10.03 2.22 7.78
CA GLY A 62 -9.62 3.56 8.19
C GLY A 62 -10.51 4.13 9.29
#